data_c52ef9a421cdd8fdda3e416783ba5b2d
#
_entry.id   c52ef9a421cdd8fdda3e416783ba5b2d
#
_cell.length_a   1.000
_cell.length_b   1.000
_cell.length_c   1.000
_cell.angle_alpha   90.00
_cell.angle_beta   90.00
_cell.angle_gamma   90.00
#
_symmetry.space_group_name_H-M   'P 1'
#
loop_
_entity.id
_entity.type
_entity.pdbx_description
1 polymer ?
#
loop_
_entity_poly.entity_id
_entity_poly.type
_entity_poly.pdbx_seq_one_letter_code
_entity_poly.pdbx_strand_id
1 'polypeptide(L)'
;MKCSHRFLSFAASLFFGASFCFAQQPPPEKPAEKPKDEKKPAVPEEKIVQTKHSLKIGGQEIKYTATAGTILLKLEDGTPKASIFYMAYTKDDVGDASQRPITFSFNGGPGSASVWLHLGLLGPRRVQMGDAGALLPPPYKLIDNDASLLDISDLVFIDPVSTGYSRAVPGEAPKQFHGIEEDVQSVADFIRLYATRNKRWSSPKFLAGESYGTTRAAGLSGYLQERYGMYLNGIVLISAILNFETAKFDAGNDLPYILYLPTYTAIAWYHKKLPADLQGDLRKAVEESRKFAVGEYADALMAGDALPASRRGEIMQKLARLTGLSPDYIDRTNLRIEIQRFTKELLRNERRTLGRIDARFLGIDRDAAGDEPEFDPSIAAIIGPYSGMLNDYVRNDLKFDSDLPYEVLTARVRPWNYAPYENRYVNVAETLRKAMTQNPFLHVFVAKGYYDLATPFFAADYTFDHLGLDPTLRSHLAGAYYEAGHMMYVHPPSLAKLKSDIAQFIKSSVPAGPAK
;
A
#
# COMPACT_ATOMS: atom_id res chain seq x y z
N MET A 1 -33.43 -48.02 32.49
CA MET A 1 -32.80 -49.09 33.27
C MET A 1 -31.62 -48.50 34.06
N LYS A 2 -31.69 -48.70 35.36
CA LYS A 2 -30.82 -48.30 36.45
C LYS A 2 -29.42 -48.90 36.33
N CYS A 3 -28.44 -48.21 36.85
CA CYS A 3 -27.40 -48.59 37.83
C CYS A 3 -26.25 -47.60 37.74
N SER A 4 -25.83 -46.94 38.67
CA SER A 4 -25.63 -46.84 40.12
C SER A 4 -24.13 -46.68 40.43
N HIS A 5 -23.88 -45.61 41.13
CA HIS A 5 -22.83 -45.27 42.11
C HIS A 5 -21.66 -46.23 42.41
N ARG A 6 -20.46 -45.65 42.64
CA ARG A 6 -19.64 -45.93 43.84
C ARG A 6 -18.76 -44.73 44.23
N PHE A 7 -19.03 -44.19 45.43
CA PHE A 7 -18.16 -43.40 46.28
C PHE A 7 -17.07 -44.27 46.91
N LEU A 8 -15.85 -43.79 47.06
CA LEU A 8 -14.88 -44.31 48.00
C LEU A 8 -14.32 -43.12 48.83
N SER A 9 -14.72 -43.15 50.10
CA SER A 9 -14.15 -42.36 51.19
C SER A 9 -12.88 -43.01 51.69
N PHE A 10 -11.83 -42.24 51.95
CA PHE A 10 -10.71 -42.66 52.77
C PHE A 10 -10.55 -41.70 53.95
N ALA A 11 -10.61 -42.29 55.15
CA ALA A 11 -10.49 -41.62 56.46
C ALA A 11 -9.01 -41.33 56.76
N ALA A 12 -8.74 -40.13 57.26
CA ALA A 12 -7.44 -39.75 57.76
C ALA A 12 -7.39 -39.92 59.28
N SER A 13 -6.42 -40.65 59.77
CA SER A 13 -6.10 -40.79 61.21
C SER A 13 -5.20 -39.65 61.67
N LEU A 14 -5.63 -39.01 62.73
CA LEU A 14 -4.86 -37.97 63.47
C LEU A 14 -3.75 -38.61 64.30
N PHE A 15 -2.50 -38.15 64.14
CA PHE A 15 -1.43 -38.30 65.12
C PHE A 15 -1.06 -36.90 65.66
N PHE A 16 -1.26 -36.73 66.98
CA PHE A 16 -0.79 -35.56 67.75
C PHE A 16 0.68 -35.77 68.05
N GLY A 17 1.55 -34.94 67.55
CA GLY A 17 2.95 -34.84 67.95
C GLY A 17 3.22 -33.39 68.37
N ALA A 18 3.40 -33.20 69.70
CA ALA A 18 3.80 -31.89 70.20
C ALA A 18 5.28 -31.67 69.91
N SER A 19 5.59 -30.67 69.11
CA SER A 19 6.95 -30.18 68.92
C SER A 19 7.05 -28.76 69.39
N PHE A 20 7.94 -28.56 70.38
CA PHE A 20 8.32 -27.25 70.89
C PHE A 20 8.91 -26.37 69.81
N CYS A 21 8.24 -25.29 69.44
CA CYS A 21 8.79 -24.25 68.60
C CYS A 21 9.68 -23.30 69.35
N PHE A 22 10.98 -23.36 69.13
CA PHE A 22 11.87 -22.25 69.43
C PHE A 22 11.58 -21.12 68.39
N ALA A 23 11.10 -20.00 68.92
CA ALA A 23 10.95 -18.80 68.08
C ALA A 23 12.33 -18.24 67.75
N GLN A 24 12.76 -18.45 66.48
CA GLN A 24 13.86 -17.67 65.91
C GLN A 24 13.35 -16.28 65.50
N GLN A 25 13.99 -15.24 66.05
CA GLN A 25 13.77 -13.87 65.59
C GLN A 25 14.11 -13.74 64.10
N PRO A 26 13.30 -13.05 63.28
CA PRO A 26 13.65 -12.77 61.91
C PRO A 26 14.90 -11.89 61.85
N PRO A 27 15.79 -12.11 60.87
CA PRO A 27 16.94 -11.24 60.68
C PRO A 27 16.48 -9.81 60.34
N PRO A 28 17.27 -8.78 60.70
CA PRO A 28 16.90 -7.39 60.43
C PRO A 28 16.70 -7.17 58.93
N GLU A 29 15.55 -6.61 58.57
CA GLU A 29 15.29 -6.16 57.21
C GLU A 29 16.37 -5.20 56.75
N LYS A 30 17.07 -5.55 55.65
CA LYS A 30 17.92 -4.58 54.95
C LYS A 30 17.04 -3.41 54.51
N PRO A 31 17.52 -2.17 54.65
CA PRO A 31 16.78 -1.02 54.12
C PRO A 31 16.47 -1.25 52.64
N ALA A 32 15.21 -1.13 52.27
CA ALA A 32 14.78 -1.17 50.89
C ALA A 32 15.59 -0.13 50.10
N GLU A 33 16.43 -0.59 49.18
CA GLU A 33 17.05 0.30 48.19
C GLU A 33 15.94 1.09 47.49
N LYS A 34 15.99 2.41 47.60
CA LYS A 34 15.12 3.30 46.84
C LYS A 34 15.21 2.89 45.39
N PRO A 35 14.09 2.80 44.66
CA PRO A 35 14.13 2.53 43.21
C PRO A 35 15.11 3.52 42.59
N LYS A 36 16.13 3.02 41.90
CA LYS A 36 16.98 3.86 41.05
C LYS A 36 16.02 4.56 40.10
N ASP A 37 16.03 5.89 40.11
CA ASP A 37 15.38 6.69 39.07
C ASP A 37 15.88 6.18 37.73
N GLU A 38 15.13 5.30 37.07
CA GLU A 38 15.38 4.95 35.66
C GLU A 38 15.24 6.25 34.89
N LYS A 39 16.37 6.81 34.46
CA LYS A 39 16.37 7.97 33.57
C LYS A 39 15.51 7.60 32.37
N LYS A 40 14.35 8.25 32.23
CA LYS A 40 13.53 8.12 31.03
C LYS A 40 14.43 8.29 29.83
N PRO A 41 14.39 7.38 28.85
CA PRO A 41 15.22 7.49 27.65
C PRO A 41 15.04 8.86 27.02
N ALA A 42 16.13 9.48 26.60
CA ALA A 42 16.08 10.82 26.01
C ALA A 42 15.23 10.82 24.73
N VAL A 43 14.36 11.81 24.61
CA VAL A 43 13.60 12.04 23.37
C VAL A 43 14.60 12.39 22.27
N PRO A 44 14.51 11.76 21.08
CA PRO A 44 15.42 12.08 19.97
C PRO A 44 15.22 13.54 19.53
N GLU A 45 16.31 14.21 19.20
CA GLU A 45 16.27 15.53 18.56
C GLU A 45 15.92 15.40 17.07
N GLU A 46 15.29 16.43 16.53
CA GLU A 46 15.08 16.53 15.09
C GLU A 46 16.41 16.68 14.36
N LYS A 47 16.65 15.85 13.36
CA LYS A 47 17.85 15.90 12.51
C LYS A 47 17.44 16.32 11.11
N ILE A 48 18.15 17.29 10.53
CA ILE A 48 17.92 17.75 9.16
C ILE A 48 19.27 17.86 8.47
N VAL A 49 19.40 17.22 7.31
CA VAL A 49 20.59 17.29 6.44
C VAL A 49 20.10 17.75 5.07
N GLN A 50 20.83 18.70 4.49
CA GLN A 50 20.55 19.22 3.14
C GLN A 50 21.76 19.07 2.25
N THR A 51 21.52 18.61 1.02
CA THR A 51 22.54 18.46 -0.02
C THR A 51 22.06 19.07 -1.34
N LYS A 52 22.99 19.54 -2.16
CA LYS A 52 22.69 20.16 -3.46
C LYS A 52 23.00 19.19 -4.60
N HIS A 53 22.09 19.13 -5.55
CA HIS A 53 22.16 18.21 -6.68
C HIS A 53 21.62 18.85 -7.96
N SER A 54 21.86 18.18 -9.10
CA SER A 54 21.19 18.50 -10.35
C SER A 54 20.73 17.21 -11.07
N LEU A 55 19.74 17.34 -11.93
CA LEU A 55 19.15 16.26 -12.71
C LEU A 55 18.71 16.81 -14.07
N LYS A 56 18.82 16.01 -15.13
CA LYS A 56 18.26 16.35 -16.43
C LYS A 56 16.90 15.69 -16.63
N ILE A 57 15.86 16.52 -16.87
CA ILE A 57 14.50 16.07 -17.21
C ILE A 57 14.09 16.72 -18.53
N GLY A 58 13.73 15.94 -19.53
CA GLY A 58 13.36 16.47 -20.85
C GLY A 58 14.44 17.35 -21.50
N GLY A 59 15.72 17.05 -21.23
CA GLY A 59 16.87 17.82 -21.74
C GLY A 59 17.21 19.09 -20.93
N GLN A 60 16.38 19.50 -19.96
CA GLN A 60 16.62 20.64 -19.09
C GLN A 60 17.29 20.23 -17.79
N GLU A 61 18.33 20.98 -17.36
CA GLU A 61 18.94 20.80 -16.06
C GLU A 61 18.05 21.39 -14.96
N ILE A 62 17.71 20.58 -13.98
CA ILE A 62 16.97 20.96 -12.77
C ILE A 62 17.93 20.89 -11.58
N LYS A 63 18.30 22.04 -11.05
CA LYS A 63 19.03 22.14 -9.77
C LYS A 63 18.04 22.03 -8.62
N TYR A 64 18.41 21.29 -7.58
CA TYR A 64 17.54 21.08 -6.45
C TYR A 64 18.29 20.84 -5.14
N THR A 65 17.59 21.14 -4.05
CA THR A 65 18.01 20.78 -2.69
C THR A 65 17.29 19.52 -2.27
N ALA A 66 18.06 18.50 -1.88
CA ALA A 66 17.55 17.31 -1.21
C ALA A 66 17.65 17.52 0.30
N THR A 67 16.59 17.22 1.02
CA THR A 67 16.51 17.28 2.49
C THR A 67 16.15 15.89 3.00
N ALA A 68 17.02 15.28 3.82
CA ALA A 68 16.68 14.09 4.60
C ALA A 68 16.59 14.52 6.08
N GLY A 69 15.48 14.21 6.74
CA GLY A 69 15.31 14.70 8.09
C GLY A 69 14.20 14.03 8.87
N THR A 70 14.07 14.44 10.13
CA THR A 70 13.00 14.01 11.04
C THR A 70 12.19 15.19 11.54
N ILE A 71 10.89 14.99 11.72
CA ILE A 71 9.98 15.93 12.39
C ILE A 71 9.37 15.20 13.59
N LEU A 72 9.41 15.84 14.76
CA LEU A 72 8.75 15.34 15.97
C LEU A 72 7.27 15.73 15.98
N LEU A 73 6.40 14.73 15.93
CA LEU A 73 5.00 14.91 16.25
C LEU A 73 4.83 15.08 17.76
N LYS A 74 4.12 16.11 18.16
CA LYS A 74 3.87 16.47 19.56
C LYS A 74 2.40 16.72 19.80
N LEU A 75 1.94 16.46 21.01
CA LEU A 75 0.66 16.96 21.50
C LEU A 75 0.70 18.48 21.68
N GLU A 76 -0.46 19.10 21.91
CA GLU A 76 -0.57 20.56 22.11
C GLU A 76 0.20 21.05 23.33
N ASP A 77 0.36 20.20 24.36
CA ASP A 77 1.18 20.49 25.55
C ASP A 77 2.70 20.36 25.32
N GLY A 78 3.11 20.03 24.06
CA GLY A 78 4.50 19.84 23.68
C GLY A 78 5.05 18.43 23.89
N THR A 79 4.26 17.49 24.46
CA THR A 79 4.69 16.10 24.68
C THR A 79 4.98 15.38 23.36
N PRO A 80 6.22 14.91 23.11
CA PRO A 80 6.57 14.23 21.88
C PRO A 80 5.96 12.82 21.83
N LYS A 81 5.50 12.42 20.64
CA LYS A 81 4.83 11.14 20.39
C LYS A 81 5.56 10.26 19.40
N ALA A 82 6.03 10.83 18.28
CA ALA A 82 6.74 10.12 17.24
C ALA A 82 7.75 11.02 16.53
N SER A 83 8.81 10.41 16.02
CA SER A 83 9.76 11.01 15.09
C SER A 83 9.46 10.47 13.70
N ILE A 84 9.00 11.33 12.79
CA ILE A 84 8.70 10.98 11.40
C ILE A 84 9.90 11.33 10.53
N PHE A 85 10.46 10.32 9.88
CA PHE A 85 11.49 10.51 8.86
C PHE A 85 10.86 10.85 7.51
N TYR A 86 11.52 11.74 6.79
CA TYR A 86 11.10 12.14 5.44
C TYR A 86 12.30 12.46 4.55
N MET A 87 12.07 12.39 3.26
CA MET A 87 12.97 12.92 2.24
C MET A 87 12.21 13.91 1.37
N ALA A 88 12.76 15.11 1.18
CA ALA A 88 12.13 16.15 0.38
C ALA A 88 13.10 16.67 -0.69
N TYR A 89 12.54 17.00 -1.85
CA TYR A 89 13.26 17.57 -2.99
C TYR A 89 12.58 18.85 -3.41
N THR A 90 13.31 19.95 -3.31
CA THR A 90 12.82 21.27 -3.68
C THR A 90 13.66 21.82 -4.82
N LYS A 91 13.02 22.23 -5.91
CA LYS A 91 13.71 22.87 -7.03
C LYS A 91 14.31 24.20 -6.58
N ASP A 92 15.58 24.42 -6.90
CA ASP A 92 16.27 25.68 -6.65
C ASP A 92 15.88 26.74 -7.70
N ASP A 93 16.21 28.00 -7.42
CA ASP A 93 16.04 29.14 -8.31
C ASP A 93 14.58 29.35 -8.80
N VAL A 94 13.60 29.04 -7.94
CA VAL A 94 12.19 29.36 -8.19
C VAL A 94 11.86 30.74 -7.60
N GLY A 95 11.16 31.58 -8.36
CA GLY A 95 10.84 32.95 -7.93
C GLY A 95 9.97 32.95 -6.67
N ASP A 96 8.76 32.42 -6.74
CA ASP A 96 7.85 32.25 -5.60
C ASP A 96 7.52 30.78 -5.36
N ALA A 97 8.12 30.22 -4.33
CA ALA A 97 7.89 28.82 -3.95
C ALA A 97 6.43 28.53 -3.56
N SER A 98 5.66 29.55 -3.13
CA SER A 98 4.26 29.39 -2.78
C SER A 98 3.36 29.08 -3.98
N GLN A 99 3.78 29.48 -5.19
CA GLN A 99 3.06 29.20 -6.43
C GLN A 99 3.40 27.83 -7.03
N ARG A 100 4.47 27.19 -6.54
CA ARG A 100 4.91 25.90 -7.04
C ARG A 100 4.13 24.78 -6.37
N PRO A 101 3.63 23.77 -7.12
CA PRO A 101 3.00 22.60 -6.54
C PRO A 101 3.91 21.87 -5.56
N ILE A 102 3.32 21.28 -4.52
CA ILE A 102 3.99 20.36 -3.61
C ILE A 102 3.21 19.05 -3.54
N THR A 103 3.92 17.93 -3.71
CA THR A 103 3.36 16.59 -3.68
C THR A 103 3.89 15.81 -2.47
N PHE A 104 3.00 15.43 -1.57
CA PHE A 104 3.28 14.53 -0.46
C PHE A 104 3.03 13.09 -0.90
N SER A 105 4.05 12.24 -0.78
CA SER A 105 4.02 10.88 -1.30
C SER A 105 4.30 9.86 -0.21
N PHE A 106 3.62 8.71 -0.29
CA PHE A 106 3.76 7.58 0.62
C PHE A 106 3.29 6.28 -0.04
N ASN A 107 3.91 5.18 0.35
CA ASN A 107 3.47 3.84 -0.04
C ASN A 107 2.48 3.25 0.98
N GLY A 108 2.06 2.02 0.73
CA GLY A 108 1.01 1.34 1.49
C GLY A 108 1.51 0.27 2.46
N GLY A 109 1.14 -0.94 2.19
CA GLY A 109 1.33 -2.11 3.05
C GLY A 109 0.02 -2.52 3.75
N PRO A 110 -0.37 -1.97 4.93
CA PRO A 110 0.36 -1.06 5.81
C PRO A 110 1.69 -1.63 6.28
N GLY A 111 2.64 -0.74 6.60
CA GLY A 111 3.98 -1.12 7.04
C GLY A 111 5.07 -0.90 5.99
N SER A 112 4.78 -0.23 4.88
CA SER A 112 5.77 0.14 3.87
C SER A 112 6.27 1.56 4.06
N ALA A 113 7.60 1.75 3.94
CA ALA A 113 8.21 3.05 3.76
C ALA A 113 7.88 3.62 2.38
N SER A 114 8.17 4.90 2.14
CA SER A 114 7.89 5.59 0.89
C SER A 114 8.83 5.23 -0.28
N VAL A 115 9.71 4.26 -0.08
CA VAL A 115 10.83 3.91 -0.95
C VAL A 115 10.44 3.58 -2.40
N TRP A 116 9.28 2.93 -2.61
CA TRP A 116 8.88 2.44 -3.93
C TRP A 116 8.51 3.60 -4.86
N LEU A 117 7.62 4.49 -4.43
CA LEU A 117 7.32 5.71 -5.19
C LEU A 117 8.50 6.66 -5.26
N HIS A 118 9.32 6.72 -4.20
CA HIS A 118 10.49 7.56 -4.13
C HIS A 118 11.55 7.17 -5.17
N LEU A 119 12.07 5.95 -5.06
CA LEU A 119 13.16 5.46 -5.94
C LEU A 119 12.67 4.69 -7.17
N GLY A 120 11.36 4.68 -7.43
CA GLY A 120 10.80 4.02 -8.61
C GLY A 120 10.19 4.97 -9.60
N LEU A 121 9.52 6.02 -9.14
CA LEU A 121 8.71 6.89 -9.99
C LEU A 121 9.04 8.39 -9.81
N LEU A 122 8.80 8.93 -8.61
CA LEU A 122 8.64 10.36 -8.42
C LEU A 122 9.96 11.09 -8.14
N GLY A 123 10.87 10.46 -7.38
CA GLY A 123 12.12 11.07 -6.93
C GLY A 123 13.14 11.29 -8.05
N PRO A 124 14.20 12.08 -7.78
CA PRO A 124 15.21 12.42 -8.78
C PRO A 124 16.16 11.26 -9.15
N ARG A 125 16.21 10.23 -8.31
CA ARG A 125 16.97 9.00 -8.56
C ARG A 125 16.03 7.82 -8.61
N ARG A 126 16.34 6.80 -9.42
CA ARG A 126 15.56 5.57 -9.47
C ARG A 126 16.43 4.33 -9.48
N VAL A 127 15.91 3.25 -8.91
CA VAL A 127 16.51 1.92 -8.99
C VAL A 127 16.42 1.43 -10.43
N GLN A 128 17.57 0.99 -10.98
CA GLN A 128 17.57 0.33 -12.27
C GLN A 128 16.95 -1.06 -12.12
N MET A 129 15.83 -1.29 -12.80
CA MET A 129 15.17 -2.59 -12.88
C MET A 129 15.42 -3.23 -14.24
N GLY A 130 15.34 -4.56 -14.30
CA GLY A 130 15.31 -5.29 -15.57
C GLY A 130 14.00 -5.09 -16.31
N ASP A 131 13.94 -5.58 -17.54
CA ASP A 131 12.69 -5.62 -18.29
C ASP A 131 11.66 -6.53 -17.60
N ALA A 132 10.39 -6.41 -17.98
CA ALA A 132 9.26 -7.08 -17.34
C ALA A 132 9.58 -8.54 -16.99
N GLY A 133 9.58 -8.85 -15.69
CA GLY A 133 9.85 -10.18 -15.18
C GLY A 133 11.32 -10.59 -15.06
N ALA A 134 12.26 -9.77 -15.50
CA ALA A 134 13.69 -10.06 -15.39
C ALA A 134 14.23 -9.65 -14.01
N LEU A 135 14.79 -10.62 -13.29
CA LEU A 135 15.57 -10.38 -12.08
C LEU A 135 16.96 -9.86 -12.45
N LEU A 136 17.41 -8.79 -11.80
CA LEU A 136 18.80 -8.35 -11.93
C LEU A 136 19.65 -8.92 -10.79
N PRO A 137 20.88 -9.41 -11.11
CA PRO A 137 21.81 -9.82 -10.07
C PRO A 137 22.42 -8.61 -9.35
N PRO A 138 22.81 -8.74 -8.08
CA PRO A 138 23.65 -7.73 -7.44
C PRO A 138 25.05 -7.66 -8.11
N PRO A 139 25.74 -6.51 -8.06
CA PRO A 139 25.37 -5.29 -7.37
C PRO A 139 24.32 -4.47 -8.14
N TYR A 140 23.33 -3.94 -7.41
CA TYR A 140 22.28 -3.10 -7.97
C TYR A 140 22.78 -1.69 -8.29
N LYS A 141 21.99 -0.93 -9.07
CA LYS A 141 22.37 0.42 -9.49
C LYS A 141 21.26 1.42 -9.24
N LEU A 142 21.64 2.58 -8.75
CA LEU A 142 20.82 3.78 -8.72
C LEU A 142 21.20 4.67 -9.90
N ILE A 143 20.22 5.11 -10.67
CA ILE A 143 20.44 5.94 -11.87
C ILE A 143 19.62 7.22 -11.75
N ASP A 144 19.94 8.22 -12.55
CA ASP A 144 19.15 9.43 -12.68
C ASP A 144 17.74 9.09 -13.20
N ASN A 145 16.74 9.77 -12.66
CA ASN A 145 15.35 9.55 -13.04
C ASN A 145 14.86 10.70 -13.93
N ASP A 146 14.96 10.52 -15.22
CA ASP A 146 14.42 11.44 -16.23
C ASP A 146 12.88 11.50 -16.24
N ALA A 147 12.21 10.54 -15.60
CA ALA A 147 10.77 10.51 -15.37
C ALA A 147 10.36 11.18 -14.03
N SER A 148 11.28 11.76 -13.26
CA SER A 148 10.94 12.47 -12.01
C SER A 148 9.92 13.58 -12.25
N LEU A 149 9.05 13.83 -11.24
CA LEU A 149 8.11 14.97 -11.25
C LEU A 149 8.72 16.27 -10.73
N LEU A 150 10.03 16.30 -10.44
CA LEU A 150 10.69 17.47 -9.88
C LEU A 150 10.73 18.68 -10.84
N ASP A 151 10.48 18.49 -12.12
CA ASP A 151 10.29 19.57 -13.08
C ASP A 151 9.01 20.40 -12.83
N ILE A 152 7.96 19.80 -12.26
CA ILE A 152 6.64 20.41 -12.10
C ILE A 152 6.18 20.57 -10.64
N SER A 153 6.68 19.78 -9.71
CA SER A 153 6.29 19.78 -8.30
C SER A 153 7.50 19.60 -7.40
N ASP A 154 7.50 20.23 -6.23
CA ASP A 154 8.35 19.78 -5.15
C ASP A 154 7.80 18.49 -4.56
N LEU A 155 8.68 17.63 -4.02
CA LEU A 155 8.33 16.27 -3.62
C LEU A 155 8.69 16.06 -2.15
N VAL A 156 7.78 15.45 -1.39
CA VAL A 156 8.00 15.09 0.02
C VAL A 156 7.59 13.64 0.22
N PHE A 157 8.54 12.78 0.49
CA PHE A 157 8.34 11.36 0.76
C PHE A 157 8.29 11.13 2.26
N ILE A 158 7.18 10.60 2.74
CA ILE A 158 6.89 10.43 4.17
C ILE A 158 6.96 8.95 4.52
N ASP A 159 7.75 8.60 5.52
CA ASP A 159 7.71 7.27 6.10
C ASP A 159 6.74 7.27 7.29
N PRO A 160 5.60 6.59 7.23
CA PRO A 160 4.69 6.48 8.37
C PRO A 160 5.37 5.85 9.60
N VAL A 161 4.82 6.07 10.80
CA VAL A 161 5.42 5.56 12.04
C VAL A 161 5.65 4.05 11.96
N SER A 162 6.81 3.60 12.43
CA SER A 162 7.34 2.23 12.38
C SER A 162 7.82 1.76 11.02
N THR A 163 7.82 2.61 9.98
CA THR A 163 8.43 2.34 8.67
C THR A 163 9.65 3.22 8.45
N GLY A 164 10.49 2.90 7.48
CA GLY A 164 11.72 3.62 7.23
C GLY A 164 12.53 3.85 8.52
N TYR A 165 12.92 5.09 8.79
CA TYR A 165 13.52 5.49 10.05
C TYR A 165 12.51 6.09 11.05
N SER A 166 11.23 6.16 10.72
CA SER A 166 10.19 6.69 11.61
C SER A 166 9.91 5.77 12.80
N ARG A 167 9.88 6.33 14.00
CA ARG A 167 9.65 5.58 15.25
C ARG A 167 8.76 6.37 16.22
N ALA A 168 7.96 5.66 17.00
CA ALA A 168 7.43 6.24 18.24
C ALA A 168 8.61 6.65 19.13
N VAL A 169 8.47 7.76 19.87
CA VAL A 169 9.55 8.18 20.79
C VAL A 169 9.65 7.23 21.99
N PRO A 170 10.81 7.12 22.65
CA PRO A 170 10.96 6.30 23.84
C PRO A 170 9.91 6.60 24.90
N GLY A 171 9.26 5.55 25.41
CA GLY A 171 8.15 5.65 26.35
C GLY A 171 6.76 5.67 25.73
N GLU A 172 6.65 5.86 24.43
CA GLU A 172 5.40 5.79 23.68
C GLU A 172 5.21 4.41 23.03
N ALA A 173 3.99 3.87 23.09
CA ALA A 173 3.67 2.59 22.49
C ALA A 173 3.50 2.73 20.96
N PRO A 174 4.30 2.03 20.12
CA PRO A 174 4.19 2.16 18.66
C PRO A 174 2.79 1.82 18.12
N LYS A 175 2.08 0.88 18.76
CA LYS A 175 0.74 0.44 18.34
C LYS A 175 -0.31 1.56 18.29
N GLN A 176 -0.10 2.69 19.01
CA GLN A 176 -1.00 3.83 18.96
C GLN A 176 -1.02 4.54 17.57
N PHE A 177 -0.15 4.13 16.65
CA PHE A 177 -0.08 4.64 15.28
C PHE A 177 -0.46 3.57 14.25
N HIS A 178 -0.77 2.35 14.70
CA HIS A 178 -0.99 1.18 13.83
C HIS A 178 -2.48 0.92 13.61
N GLY A 179 -3.15 1.82 12.97
CA GLY A 179 -4.57 1.73 12.59
C GLY A 179 -4.89 2.70 11.47
N ILE A 180 -6.08 2.59 10.90
CA ILE A 180 -6.45 3.41 9.74
C ILE A 180 -6.56 4.88 10.12
N GLU A 181 -7.25 5.18 11.21
CA GLU A 181 -7.44 6.56 11.68
C GLU A 181 -6.16 7.15 12.24
N GLU A 182 -5.44 6.38 13.06
CA GLU A 182 -4.20 6.80 13.70
C GLU A 182 -3.08 7.08 12.68
N ASP A 183 -3.02 6.27 11.62
CA ASP A 183 -2.10 6.44 10.51
C ASP A 183 -2.42 7.72 9.72
N VAL A 184 -3.69 7.93 9.36
CA VAL A 184 -4.16 9.14 8.68
C VAL A 184 -3.86 10.39 9.53
N GLN A 185 -4.16 10.36 10.82
CA GLN A 185 -3.91 11.48 11.74
C GLN A 185 -2.42 11.82 11.84
N SER A 186 -1.56 10.83 12.05
CA SER A 186 -0.12 11.06 12.20
C SER A 186 0.52 11.61 10.92
N VAL A 187 0.10 11.12 9.75
CA VAL A 187 0.59 11.64 8.46
C VAL A 187 0.02 13.04 8.16
N ALA A 188 -1.23 13.31 8.55
CA ALA A 188 -1.82 14.66 8.42
C ALA A 188 -1.10 15.69 9.31
N ASP A 189 -0.76 15.32 10.54
CA ASP A 189 0.03 16.15 11.44
C ASP A 189 1.39 16.50 10.85
N PHE A 190 2.07 15.50 10.26
CA PHE A 190 3.31 15.73 9.54
C PHE A 190 3.13 16.71 8.38
N ILE A 191 2.13 16.50 7.52
CA ILE A 191 1.86 17.37 6.35
C ILE A 191 1.61 18.81 6.80
N ARG A 192 0.79 19.01 7.84
CA ARG A 192 0.51 20.32 8.42
C ARG A 192 1.79 20.98 8.94
N LEU A 193 2.59 20.27 9.73
CA LEU A 193 3.84 20.79 10.29
C LEU A 193 4.84 21.13 9.19
N TYR A 194 5.01 20.24 8.20
CA TYR A 194 5.88 20.50 7.06
C TYR A 194 5.45 21.74 6.27
N ALA A 195 4.17 21.84 5.93
CA ALA A 195 3.63 23.00 5.21
C ALA A 195 3.81 24.29 5.99
N THR A 196 3.65 24.27 7.32
CA THR A 196 3.84 25.44 8.19
C THR A 196 5.31 25.86 8.24
N ARG A 197 6.21 24.94 8.53
CA ARG A 197 7.64 25.22 8.70
C ARG A 197 8.31 25.68 7.39
N ASN A 198 7.85 25.13 6.27
CA ASN A 198 8.39 25.44 4.95
C ASN A 198 7.58 26.52 4.19
N LYS A 199 6.63 27.20 4.85
CA LYS A 199 5.80 28.29 4.27
C LYS A 199 5.06 27.86 3.00
N ARG A 200 4.47 26.64 3.01
CA ARG A 200 3.82 26.04 1.83
C ARG A 200 2.27 25.99 1.94
N TRP A 201 1.68 26.77 2.85
CA TRP A 201 0.22 26.82 2.98
C TRP A 201 -0.49 27.35 1.73
N SER A 202 0.09 28.28 1.02
CA SER A 202 -0.46 28.85 -0.23
C SER A 202 -0.16 28.00 -1.47
N SER A 203 0.77 27.01 -1.39
CA SER A 203 1.11 26.17 -2.54
C SER A 203 -0.03 25.29 -2.97
N PRO A 204 -0.21 25.01 -4.28
CA PRO A 204 -1.05 23.92 -4.75
C PRO A 204 -0.56 22.59 -4.16
N LYS A 205 -1.46 21.81 -3.54
CA LYS A 205 -1.11 20.62 -2.77
C LYS A 205 -1.66 19.36 -3.42
N PHE A 206 -0.79 18.37 -3.52
CA PHE A 206 -1.10 17.06 -4.07
C PHE A 206 -0.72 15.94 -3.10
N LEU A 207 -1.48 14.85 -3.14
CA LEU A 207 -1.09 13.58 -2.53
C LEU A 207 -0.77 12.56 -3.62
N ALA A 208 0.20 11.69 -3.40
CA ALA A 208 0.49 10.54 -4.24
C ALA A 208 0.62 9.30 -3.35
N GLY A 209 -0.34 8.39 -3.47
CA GLY A 209 -0.37 7.14 -2.71
C GLY A 209 -0.38 5.92 -3.60
N GLU A 210 0.26 4.83 -3.14
CA GLU A 210 0.24 3.54 -3.81
C GLU A 210 -0.29 2.46 -2.87
N SER A 211 -1.10 1.53 -3.41
CA SER A 211 -1.63 0.40 -2.64
C SER A 211 -2.47 0.87 -1.45
N TYR A 212 -2.26 0.37 -0.22
CA TYR A 212 -2.85 0.93 1.00
C TYR A 212 -2.59 2.45 1.15
N GLY A 213 -1.53 2.97 0.54
CA GLY A 213 -1.30 4.43 0.47
C GLY A 213 -2.43 5.19 -0.23
N THR A 214 -3.21 4.54 -1.09
CA THR A 214 -4.41 5.13 -1.69
C THR A 214 -5.56 5.22 -0.69
N THR A 215 -5.70 4.22 0.19
CA THR A 215 -6.61 4.27 1.36
C THR A 215 -6.24 5.43 2.27
N ARG A 216 -4.94 5.59 2.57
CA ARG A 216 -4.41 6.73 3.35
C ARG A 216 -4.70 8.07 2.65
N ALA A 217 -4.45 8.17 1.34
CA ALA A 217 -4.69 9.41 0.60
C ALA A 217 -6.17 9.83 0.60
N ALA A 218 -7.08 8.87 0.44
CA ALA A 218 -8.51 9.10 0.53
C ALA A 218 -8.92 9.52 1.96
N GLY A 219 -8.40 8.88 3.00
CA GLY A 219 -8.61 9.30 4.40
C GLY A 219 -8.07 10.69 4.68
N LEU A 220 -6.85 10.99 4.20
CA LEU A 220 -6.22 12.30 4.34
C LEU A 220 -7.00 13.42 3.65
N SER A 221 -7.65 13.15 2.52
CA SER A 221 -8.44 14.18 1.81
C SER A 221 -9.55 14.76 2.68
N GLY A 222 -10.26 13.91 3.44
CA GLY A 222 -11.26 14.36 4.42
C GLY A 222 -10.60 14.98 5.65
N TYR A 223 -9.66 14.29 6.27
CA TYR A 223 -9.08 14.73 7.54
C TYR A 223 -8.34 16.07 7.46
N LEU A 224 -7.51 16.30 6.41
CA LEU A 224 -6.82 17.56 6.20
C LEU A 224 -7.81 18.71 6.00
N GLN A 225 -8.87 18.49 5.26
CA GLN A 225 -9.90 19.48 4.97
C GLN A 225 -10.73 19.80 6.21
N GLU A 226 -11.24 18.79 6.93
CA GLU A 226 -12.12 18.98 8.08
C GLU A 226 -11.37 19.47 9.33
N ARG A 227 -10.18 18.91 9.59
CA ARG A 227 -9.42 19.23 10.81
C ARG A 227 -8.59 20.49 10.68
N TYR A 228 -8.00 20.75 9.50
CA TYR A 228 -7.01 21.82 9.32
C TYR A 228 -7.42 22.85 8.28
N GLY A 229 -8.56 22.72 7.64
CA GLY A 229 -8.93 23.62 6.52
C GLY A 229 -7.93 23.56 5.35
N MET A 230 -7.19 22.45 5.23
CA MET A 230 -6.19 22.27 4.18
C MET A 230 -6.82 21.57 2.97
N TYR A 231 -7.16 22.35 1.97
CA TYR A 231 -7.76 21.90 0.72
C TYR A 231 -6.68 21.45 -0.27
N LEU A 232 -6.91 20.30 -0.90
CA LEU A 232 -6.01 19.73 -1.90
C LEU A 232 -6.45 20.12 -3.31
N ASN A 233 -5.50 20.24 -4.23
CA ASN A 233 -5.75 20.41 -5.66
C ASN A 233 -5.93 19.07 -6.36
N GLY A 234 -5.20 18.04 -5.95
CA GLY A 234 -5.34 16.74 -6.57
C GLY A 234 -4.75 15.58 -5.76
N ILE A 235 -5.20 14.38 -6.13
CA ILE A 235 -4.74 13.12 -5.53
C ILE A 235 -4.40 12.15 -6.66
N VAL A 236 -3.19 11.59 -6.62
CA VAL A 236 -2.73 10.52 -7.51
C VAL A 236 -2.82 9.20 -6.76
N LEU A 237 -3.64 8.30 -7.25
CA LEU A 237 -3.89 6.97 -6.69
C LEU A 237 -3.28 5.92 -7.62
N ILE A 238 -2.21 5.28 -7.19
CA ILE A 238 -1.51 4.24 -7.95
C ILE A 238 -1.89 2.90 -7.36
N SER A 239 -2.45 2.01 -8.19
CA SER A 239 -2.89 0.68 -7.76
C SER A 239 -3.86 0.77 -6.57
N ALA A 240 -5.01 1.38 -6.83
CA ALA A 240 -5.93 1.87 -5.80
C ALA A 240 -6.73 0.76 -5.10
N ILE A 241 -6.85 0.88 -3.77
CA ILE A 241 -7.82 0.15 -2.95
C ILE A 241 -8.46 1.10 -1.93
N LEU A 242 -9.74 1.42 -2.14
CA LEU A 242 -10.53 2.28 -1.25
C LEU A 242 -11.66 1.50 -0.56
N ASN A 243 -12.15 0.43 -1.17
CA ASN A 243 -13.15 -0.48 -0.62
C ASN A 243 -12.56 -1.90 -0.53
N PHE A 244 -12.35 -2.40 0.69
CA PHE A 244 -11.71 -3.70 0.92
C PHE A 244 -12.64 -4.89 0.65
N GLU A 245 -13.96 -4.69 0.58
CA GLU A 245 -14.91 -5.71 0.16
C GLU A 245 -14.56 -6.27 -1.22
N THR A 246 -14.06 -5.41 -2.11
CA THR A 246 -13.70 -5.77 -3.49
C THR A 246 -12.48 -6.70 -3.61
N ALA A 247 -11.75 -6.93 -2.51
CA ALA A 247 -10.51 -7.71 -2.49
C ALA A 247 -10.45 -8.75 -1.35
N LYS A 248 -11.57 -9.00 -0.65
CA LYS A 248 -11.66 -9.98 0.43
C LYS A 248 -12.48 -11.19 -0.02
N PHE A 249 -11.80 -12.33 -0.18
CA PHE A 249 -12.40 -13.61 -0.58
C PHE A 249 -13.03 -14.36 0.61
N ASP A 250 -13.81 -13.64 1.42
CA ASP A 250 -14.51 -14.24 2.56
C ASP A 250 -15.70 -15.09 2.08
N ALA A 251 -16.04 -16.12 2.86
CA ALA A 251 -17.19 -16.96 2.54
C ALA A 251 -18.48 -16.12 2.48
N GLY A 252 -19.20 -16.22 1.37
CA GLY A 252 -20.41 -15.43 1.10
C GLY A 252 -20.17 -14.08 0.41
N ASN A 253 -18.92 -13.66 0.24
CA ASN A 253 -18.58 -12.48 -0.56
C ASN A 253 -18.15 -12.92 -1.97
N ASP A 254 -19.06 -12.82 -2.93
CA ASP A 254 -18.79 -13.18 -4.33
C ASP A 254 -18.18 -12.03 -5.15
N LEU A 255 -18.21 -10.81 -4.64
CA LEU A 255 -17.74 -9.63 -5.36
C LEU A 255 -16.28 -9.71 -5.85
N PRO A 256 -15.30 -10.17 -5.06
CA PRO A 256 -13.92 -10.30 -5.54
C PRO A 256 -13.78 -11.25 -6.73
N TYR A 257 -14.50 -12.37 -6.75
CA TYR A 257 -14.40 -13.33 -7.86
C TYR A 257 -14.84 -12.70 -9.18
N ILE A 258 -15.87 -11.85 -9.15
CA ILE A 258 -16.34 -11.08 -10.31
C ILE A 258 -15.29 -10.07 -10.74
N LEU A 259 -14.74 -9.30 -9.79
CA LEU A 259 -13.87 -8.16 -10.07
C LEU A 259 -12.42 -8.55 -10.43
N TYR A 260 -11.97 -9.75 -10.04
CA TYR A 260 -10.64 -10.24 -10.40
C TYR A 260 -10.60 -10.90 -11.78
N LEU A 261 -11.73 -11.37 -12.29
CA LEU A 261 -11.79 -12.12 -13.55
C LEU A 261 -11.14 -11.39 -14.74
N PRO A 262 -11.38 -10.08 -14.99
CA PRO A 262 -10.71 -9.37 -16.07
C PRO A 262 -9.18 -9.28 -15.91
N THR A 263 -8.69 -9.25 -14.67
CA THR A 263 -7.25 -9.29 -14.39
C THR A 263 -6.68 -10.68 -14.65
N TYR A 264 -7.39 -11.76 -14.28
CA TYR A 264 -6.97 -13.11 -14.65
C TYR A 264 -6.89 -13.30 -16.16
N THR A 265 -7.85 -12.73 -16.90
CA THR A 265 -7.85 -12.76 -18.36
C THR A 265 -6.63 -12.01 -18.94
N ALA A 266 -6.32 -10.83 -18.43
CA ALA A 266 -5.15 -10.07 -18.87
C ALA A 266 -3.84 -10.83 -18.60
N ILE A 267 -3.72 -11.48 -17.45
CA ILE A 267 -2.57 -12.30 -17.07
C ILE A 267 -2.47 -13.55 -17.96
N ALA A 268 -3.57 -14.25 -18.19
CA ALA A 268 -3.61 -15.40 -19.09
C ALA A 268 -3.24 -15.01 -20.52
N TRP A 269 -3.67 -13.82 -20.97
CA TRP A 269 -3.25 -13.24 -22.25
C TRP A 269 -1.72 -13.03 -22.28
N TYR A 270 -1.15 -12.42 -21.27
CA TYR A 270 0.30 -12.17 -21.19
C TYR A 270 1.10 -13.48 -21.29
N HIS A 271 0.66 -14.50 -20.58
CA HIS A 271 1.31 -15.82 -20.55
C HIS A 271 0.87 -16.75 -21.70
N LYS A 272 0.14 -16.24 -22.68
CA LYS A 272 -0.26 -16.98 -23.91
C LYS A 272 -1.10 -18.23 -23.61
N LYS A 273 -2.01 -18.11 -22.64
CA LYS A 273 -2.91 -19.19 -22.21
C LYS A 273 -4.33 -19.05 -22.76
N LEU A 274 -4.64 -17.97 -23.49
CA LEU A 274 -5.95 -17.77 -24.09
C LEU A 274 -6.05 -18.42 -25.46
N PRO A 275 -7.27 -18.74 -25.95
CA PRO A 275 -7.50 -19.24 -27.29
C PRO A 275 -7.13 -18.16 -28.36
N ALA A 276 -6.85 -18.62 -29.56
CA ALA A 276 -6.26 -17.80 -30.64
C ALA A 276 -7.05 -16.53 -30.96
N ASP A 277 -8.37 -16.58 -30.89
CA ASP A 277 -9.26 -15.45 -31.20
C ASP A 277 -9.27 -14.33 -30.12
N LEU A 278 -8.79 -14.64 -28.91
CA LEU A 278 -8.56 -13.67 -27.82
C LEU A 278 -7.09 -13.29 -27.68
N GLN A 279 -6.19 -14.19 -28.02
CA GLN A 279 -4.75 -14.02 -27.80
C GLN A 279 -4.14 -12.85 -28.61
N GLY A 280 -4.77 -12.44 -29.70
CA GLY A 280 -4.27 -11.38 -30.58
C GLY A 280 -4.48 -9.95 -30.05
N ASP A 281 -5.42 -9.72 -29.12
CA ASP A 281 -5.79 -8.38 -28.66
C ASP A 281 -6.17 -8.40 -27.18
N LEU A 282 -5.30 -7.80 -26.33
CA LEU A 282 -5.52 -7.67 -24.88
C LEU A 282 -6.84 -6.94 -24.56
N ARG A 283 -7.12 -5.84 -25.25
CA ARG A 283 -8.30 -5.02 -24.95
C ARG A 283 -9.58 -5.76 -25.27
N LYS A 284 -9.60 -6.48 -26.39
CA LYS A 284 -10.73 -7.35 -26.77
C LYS A 284 -10.97 -8.44 -25.73
N ALA A 285 -9.91 -9.11 -25.29
CA ALA A 285 -10.00 -10.17 -24.28
C ALA A 285 -10.53 -9.64 -22.93
N VAL A 286 -9.98 -8.52 -22.47
CA VAL A 286 -10.40 -7.85 -21.24
C VAL A 286 -11.86 -7.39 -21.31
N GLU A 287 -12.29 -6.83 -22.43
CA GLU A 287 -13.68 -6.35 -22.59
C GLU A 287 -14.68 -7.50 -22.64
N GLU A 288 -14.36 -8.62 -23.30
CA GLU A 288 -15.17 -9.85 -23.26
C GLU A 288 -15.31 -10.36 -21.82
N SER A 289 -14.18 -10.37 -21.09
CA SER A 289 -14.14 -10.79 -19.69
C SER A 289 -14.97 -9.88 -18.77
N ARG A 290 -14.88 -8.56 -18.95
CA ARG A 290 -15.67 -7.59 -18.17
C ARG A 290 -17.18 -7.82 -18.36
N LYS A 291 -17.63 -7.97 -19.59
CA LYS A 291 -19.06 -8.23 -19.89
C LYS A 291 -19.54 -9.53 -19.28
N PHE A 292 -18.74 -10.58 -19.39
CA PHE A 292 -19.07 -11.87 -18.79
C PHE A 292 -19.06 -11.78 -17.26
N ALA A 293 -18.10 -11.10 -16.66
CA ALA A 293 -17.97 -10.95 -15.20
C ALA A 293 -19.20 -10.32 -14.56
N VAL A 294 -19.68 -9.18 -15.08
CA VAL A 294 -20.82 -8.45 -14.51
C VAL A 294 -22.19 -8.97 -14.97
N GLY A 295 -22.22 -9.89 -15.92
CA GLY A 295 -23.44 -10.52 -16.43
C GLY A 295 -23.54 -11.96 -15.96
N GLU A 296 -23.34 -12.89 -16.88
CA GLU A 296 -23.60 -14.32 -16.68
C GLU A 296 -22.83 -14.93 -15.49
N TYR A 297 -21.61 -14.48 -15.21
CA TYR A 297 -20.85 -14.99 -14.09
C TYR A 297 -21.38 -14.49 -12.75
N ALA A 298 -21.74 -13.21 -12.65
CA ALA A 298 -22.40 -12.66 -11.46
C ALA A 298 -23.72 -13.35 -11.18
N ASP A 299 -24.56 -13.57 -12.21
CA ASP A 299 -25.83 -14.29 -12.10
C ASP A 299 -25.62 -15.74 -11.60
N ALA A 300 -24.59 -16.41 -12.12
CA ALA A 300 -24.27 -17.78 -11.73
C ALA A 300 -23.79 -17.87 -10.27
N LEU A 301 -22.96 -16.94 -9.81
CA LEU A 301 -22.52 -16.88 -8.42
C LEU A 301 -23.68 -16.57 -7.47
N MET A 302 -24.57 -15.65 -7.86
CA MET A 302 -25.78 -15.30 -7.09
C MET A 302 -26.75 -16.48 -6.98
N ALA A 303 -26.84 -17.33 -7.99
CA ALA A 303 -27.67 -18.54 -7.94
C ALA A 303 -27.14 -19.61 -6.95
N GLY A 304 -25.83 -19.59 -6.67
CA GLY A 304 -25.18 -20.51 -5.73
C GLY A 304 -25.49 -21.98 -6.05
N ASP A 305 -25.92 -22.75 -5.06
CA ASP A 305 -26.25 -24.17 -5.21
C ASP A 305 -27.53 -24.43 -6.01
N ALA A 306 -28.35 -23.40 -6.26
CA ALA A 306 -29.53 -23.49 -7.11
C ALA A 306 -29.19 -23.38 -8.61
N LEU A 307 -27.92 -23.15 -8.99
CA LEU A 307 -27.50 -23.05 -10.38
C LEU A 307 -27.69 -24.41 -11.10
N PRO A 308 -28.51 -24.47 -12.19
CA PRO A 308 -28.72 -25.72 -12.93
C PRO A 308 -27.39 -26.29 -13.47
N ALA A 309 -27.24 -27.61 -13.47
CA ALA A 309 -26.02 -28.30 -13.90
C ALA A 309 -25.60 -27.95 -15.35
N SER A 310 -26.57 -27.80 -16.27
CA SER A 310 -26.31 -27.37 -17.64
C SER A 310 -25.69 -25.97 -17.68
N ARG A 311 -26.27 -25.03 -16.92
CA ARG A 311 -25.79 -23.66 -16.84
C ARG A 311 -24.42 -23.59 -16.17
N ARG A 312 -24.21 -24.38 -15.10
CA ARG A 312 -22.88 -24.52 -14.47
C ARG A 312 -21.81 -24.94 -15.48
N GLY A 313 -22.12 -25.92 -16.34
CA GLY A 313 -21.20 -26.36 -17.39
C GLY A 313 -20.84 -25.26 -18.39
N GLU A 314 -21.83 -24.45 -18.82
CA GLU A 314 -21.59 -23.33 -19.73
C GLU A 314 -20.68 -22.25 -19.10
N ILE A 315 -20.95 -21.88 -17.83
CA ILE A 315 -20.14 -20.92 -17.09
C ILE A 315 -18.72 -21.42 -16.91
N MET A 316 -18.55 -22.70 -16.56
CA MET A 316 -17.25 -23.34 -16.42
C MET A 316 -16.42 -23.25 -17.70
N GLN A 317 -17.01 -23.53 -18.87
CA GLN A 317 -16.32 -23.44 -20.16
C GLN A 317 -15.92 -21.99 -20.49
N LYS A 318 -16.78 -21.01 -20.19
CA LYS A 318 -16.47 -19.58 -20.39
C LYS A 318 -15.35 -19.11 -19.45
N LEU A 319 -15.37 -19.53 -18.20
CA LEU A 319 -14.27 -19.25 -17.26
C LEU A 319 -12.95 -19.86 -17.77
N ALA A 320 -12.96 -21.12 -18.20
CA ALA A 320 -11.77 -21.77 -18.77
C ALA A 320 -11.21 -21.01 -19.96
N ARG A 321 -12.08 -20.58 -20.88
CA ARG A 321 -11.71 -19.78 -22.04
C ARG A 321 -11.05 -18.44 -21.65
N LEU A 322 -11.53 -17.78 -20.60
CA LEU A 322 -11.07 -16.45 -20.19
C LEU A 322 -9.90 -16.46 -19.21
N THR A 323 -9.72 -17.56 -18.47
CA THR A 323 -8.66 -17.67 -17.46
C THR A 323 -7.46 -18.51 -17.87
N GLY A 324 -7.62 -19.33 -18.91
CA GLY A 324 -6.61 -20.31 -19.32
C GLY A 324 -6.50 -21.52 -18.37
N LEU A 325 -7.39 -21.64 -17.38
CA LEU A 325 -7.44 -22.75 -16.45
C LEU A 325 -8.27 -23.91 -17.02
N SER A 326 -8.02 -25.15 -16.56
CA SER A 326 -8.81 -26.29 -17.01
C SER A 326 -10.23 -26.24 -16.45
N PRO A 327 -11.24 -26.74 -17.20
CA PRO A 327 -12.61 -26.86 -16.70
C PRO A 327 -12.71 -27.67 -15.41
N ASP A 328 -11.96 -28.77 -15.29
CA ASP A 328 -11.93 -29.60 -14.09
C ASP A 328 -11.42 -28.84 -12.85
N TYR A 329 -10.44 -27.95 -13.05
CA TYR A 329 -9.96 -27.12 -11.94
C TYR A 329 -11.01 -26.11 -11.51
N ILE A 330 -11.66 -25.46 -12.45
CA ILE A 330 -12.74 -24.48 -12.20
C ILE A 330 -13.93 -25.13 -11.51
N ASP A 331 -14.29 -26.35 -11.89
CA ASP A 331 -15.35 -27.12 -11.23
C ASP A 331 -15.00 -27.39 -9.77
N ARG A 332 -13.78 -27.86 -9.50
CA ARG A 332 -13.28 -28.13 -8.13
C ARG A 332 -13.18 -26.90 -7.25
N THR A 333 -13.06 -25.69 -7.81
CA THR A 333 -13.10 -24.43 -7.07
C THR A 333 -14.52 -23.88 -6.87
N ASN A 334 -15.55 -24.60 -7.26
CA ASN A 334 -16.94 -24.14 -7.26
C ASN A 334 -17.12 -22.83 -8.01
N LEU A 335 -16.48 -22.70 -9.17
CA LEU A 335 -16.45 -21.48 -10.00
C LEU A 335 -15.77 -20.28 -9.33
N ARG A 336 -15.22 -20.41 -8.13
CA ARG A 336 -14.64 -19.34 -7.29
C ARG A 336 -13.12 -19.47 -7.21
N ILE A 337 -12.42 -18.79 -8.11
CA ILE A 337 -10.96 -18.85 -8.22
C ILE A 337 -10.36 -17.72 -7.39
N GLU A 338 -9.73 -18.07 -6.26
CA GLU A 338 -8.99 -17.14 -5.42
C GLU A 338 -7.61 -16.81 -6.01
N ILE A 339 -7.05 -15.65 -5.67
CA ILE A 339 -5.76 -15.17 -6.21
C ILE A 339 -4.60 -16.13 -5.97
N GLN A 340 -4.46 -16.68 -4.76
CA GLN A 340 -3.35 -17.61 -4.45
C GLN A 340 -3.45 -18.87 -5.31
N ARG A 341 -4.64 -19.39 -5.47
CA ARG A 341 -4.91 -20.54 -6.34
C ARG A 341 -4.62 -20.23 -7.81
N PHE A 342 -5.03 -19.04 -8.28
CA PHE A 342 -4.74 -18.61 -9.66
C PHE A 342 -3.24 -18.49 -9.90
N THR A 343 -2.49 -17.84 -8.98
CA THR A 343 -1.05 -17.65 -9.10
C THR A 343 -0.26 -18.97 -9.08
N LYS A 344 -0.77 -19.99 -8.42
CA LYS A 344 -0.18 -21.33 -8.37
C LYS A 344 -0.57 -22.18 -9.58
N GLU A 345 -1.81 -22.05 -10.10
CA GLU A 345 -2.38 -22.98 -11.08
C GLU A 345 -2.03 -22.63 -12.54
N LEU A 346 -2.05 -21.36 -12.93
CA LEU A 346 -1.98 -20.96 -14.35
C LEU A 346 -0.79 -21.56 -15.10
N LEU A 347 0.38 -21.59 -14.46
CA LEU A 347 1.63 -22.14 -15.03
C LEU A 347 2.13 -23.39 -14.30
N ARG A 348 1.24 -24.13 -13.65
CA ARG A 348 1.57 -25.33 -12.88
C ARG A 348 2.32 -26.38 -13.72
N ASN A 349 1.88 -26.60 -14.95
CA ASN A 349 2.51 -27.57 -15.87
C ASN A 349 3.93 -27.15 -16.29
N GLU A 350 4.24 -25.87 -16.21
CA GLU A 350 5.57 -25.30 -16.45
C GLU A 350 6.41 -25.23 -15.17
N ARG A 351 5.85 -25.67 -14.04
CA ARG A 351 6.44 -25.61 -12.71
C ARG A 351 6.86 -24.17 -12.34
N ARG A 352 5.96 -23.21 -12.62
CA ARG A 352 6.15 -21.79 -12.31
C ARG A 352 4.96 -21.27 -11.53
N THR A 353 5.23 -20.30 -10.67
CA THR A 353 4.25 -19.50 -9.94
C THR A 353 4.31 -18.04 -10.40
N LEU A 354 3.22 -17.32 -10.22
CA LEU A 354 3.09 -15.93 -10.62
C LEU A 354 3.25 -14.97 -9.43
N GLY A 355 3.81 -13.79 -9.66
CA GLY A 355 3.82 -12.72 -8.68
C GLY A 355 2.42 -12.13 -8.44
N ARG A 356 2.11 -11.84 -7.17
CA ARG A 356 0.83 -11.23 -6.80
C ARG A 356 0.77 -9.75 -7.13
N ILE A 357 1.86 -9.01 -6.87
CA ILE A 357 1.88 -7.57 -7.20
C ILE A 357 2.22 -7.32 -8.67
N ASP A 358 2.81 -8.28 -9.37
CA ASP A 358 3.01 -8.23 -10.81
C ASP A 358 3.11 -9.66 -11.36
N ALA A 359 2.06 -10.12 -11.98
CA ALA A 359 1.96 -11.50 -12.45
C ALA A 359 2.84 -11.82 -13.68
N ARG A 360 3.62 -10.87 -14.18
CA ARG A 360 4.64 -11.09 -15.20
C ARG A 360 5.92 -11.71 -14.60
N PHE A 361 6.16 -11.50 -13.30
CA PHE A 361 7.28 -12.12 -12.58
C PHE A 361 6.96 -13.57 -12.23
N LEU A 362 7.94 -14.44 -12.47
CA LEU A 362 7.80 -15.89 -12.28
C LEU A 362 8.65 -16.38 -11.12
N GLY A 363 8.08 -17.28 -10.32
CA GLY A 363 8.74 -17.97 -9.23
C GLY A 363 8.93 -19.45 -9.50
N ILE A 364 9.82 -20.06 -8.72
CA ILE A 364 10.04 -21.50 -8.66
C ILE A 364 9.84 -21.94 -7.22
N ASP A 365 8.79 -22.69 -6.98
CA ASP A 365 8.55 -23.33 -5.70
C ASP A 365 9.28 -24.68 -5.61
N ARG A 366 9.38 -25.21 -4.42
CA ARG A 366 9.94 -26.53 -4.16
C ARG A 366 9.29 -27.63 -5.01
N ASP A 367 7.96 -27.54 -5.14
CA ASP A 367 7.17 -28.44 -5.99
C ASP A 367 5.99 -27.69 -6.61
N ALA A 368 5.36 -28.32 -7.59
CA ALA A 368 4.20 -27.75 -8.27
C ALA A 368 2.86 -28.08 -7.61
N ALA A 369 2.85 -28.87 -6.53
CA ALA A 369 1.64 -29.19 -5.79
C ALA A 369 1.19 -28.02 -4.88
N GLY A 370 0.08 -28.20 -4.17
CA GLY A 370 -0.46 -27.18 -3.27
C GLY A 370 -1.26 -26.10 -3.97
N ASP A 371 -1.87 -25.22 -3.18
CA ASP A 371 -2.80 -24.18 -3.61
C ASP A 371 -2.19 -22.78 -3.54
N GLU A 372 -1.04 -22.61 -2.88
CA GLU A 372 -0.40 -21.32 -2.65
C GLU A 372 1.07 -21.35 -3.07
N PRO A 373 1.62 -20.26 -3.63
CA PRO A 373 3.06 -20.10 -3.80
C PRO A 373 3.79 -20.03 -2.45
N GLU A 374 5.02 -20.54 -2.38
CA GLU A 374 5.87 -20.44 -1.19
C GLU A 374 6.28 -18.98 -0.90
N PHE A 375 6.37 -18.15 -1.92
CA PHE A 375 6.70 -16.73 -1.83
C PHE A 375 6.14 -15.97 -3.03
N ASP A 376 6.09 -14.65 -2.93
CA ASP A 376 5.72 -13.77 -4.04
C ASP A 376 6.98 -13.41 -4.86
N PRO A 377 7.15 -13.94 -6.09
CA PRO A 377 8.34 -13.67 -6.90
C PRO A 377 8.47 -12.20 -7.31
N SER A 378 7.37 -11.47 -7.39
CA SER A 378 7.43 -10.04 -7.69
C SER A 378 7.97 -9.22 -6.51
N ILE A 379 7.62 -9.57 -5.27
CA ILE A 379 8.25 -8.97 -4.07
C ILE A 379 9.73 -9.34 -3.99
N ALA A 380 10.07 -10.61 -4.23
CA ALA A 380 11.46 -11.06 -4.22
C ALA A 380 12.34 -10.30 -5.24
N ALA A 381 11.78 -9.94 -6.39
CA ALA A 381 12.48 -9.20 -7.44
C ALA A 381 12.83 -7.76 -7.05
N ILE A 382 12.03 -7.11 -6.22
CA ILE A 382 12.17 -5.68 -5.93
C ILE A 382 12.81 -5.41 -4.57
N ILE A 383 12.61 -6.28 -3.57
CA ILE A 383 13.03 -5.99 -2.19
C ILE A 383 14.54 -5.77 -2.07
N GLY A 384 15.36 -6.58 -2.72
CA GLY A 384 16.82 -6.46 -2.69
C GLY A 384 17.32 -5.16 -3.35
N PRO A 385 16.96 -4.90 -4.63
CA PRO A 385 17.37 -3.68 -5.32
C PRO A 385 16.98 -2.39 -4.58
N TYR A 386 15.73 -2.27 -4.14
CA TYR A 386 15.26 -1.05 -3.47
C TYR A 386 15.87 -0.89 -2.08
N SER A 387 15.99 -1.96 -1.29
CA SER A 387 16.62 -1.90 0.03
C SER A 387 18.10 -1.52 -0.07
N GLY A 388 18.85 -2.15 -0.97
CA GLY A 388 20.26 -1.88 -1.16
C GLY A 388 20.50 -0.44 -1.61
N MET A 389 19.79 -0.02 -2.64
CA MET A 389 19.98 1.32 -3.22
C MET A 389 19.49 2.45 -2.31
N LEU A 390 18.43 2.23 -1.52
CA LEU A 390 18.00 3.25 -0.57
C LEU A 390 19.02 3.47 0.54
N ASN A 391 19.53 2.39 1.17
CA ASN A 391 20.50 2.51 2.24
C ASN A 391 21.80 3.18 1.76
N ASP A 392 22.25 2.86 0.55
CA ASP A 392 23.38 3.51 -0.08
C ASP A 392 23.11 5.00 -0.34
N TYR A 393 21.98 5.32 -0.95
CA TYR A 393 21.60 6.68 -1.33
C TYR A 393 21.43 7.61 -0.13
N VAL A 394 20.73 7.16 0.91
CA VAL A 394 20.48 7.99 2.09
C VAL A 394 21.78 8.35 2.80
N ARG A 395 22.72 7.40 2.91
CA ARG A 395 24.00 7.63 3.58
C ARG A 395 25.02 8.35 2.69
N ASN A 396 25.18 7.92 1.45
CA ASN A 396 26.26 8.40 0.58
C ASN A 396 25.90 9.67 -0.20
N ASP A 397 24.66 9.80 -0.69
CA ASP A 397 24.25 10.99 -1.46
C ASP A 397 23.56 12.03 -0.55
N LEU A 398 22.61 11.62 0.30
CA LEU A 398 21.86 12.53 1.16
C LEU A 398 22.59 12.84 2.49
N LYS A 399 23.68 12.15 2.79
CA LYS A 399 24.53 12.38 4.00
C LYS A 399 23.76 12.26 5.32
N PHE A 400 22.70 11.49 5.34
CA PHE A 400 21.93 11.24 6.55
C PHE A 400 22.36 9.93 7.20
N ASP A 401 23.17 10.06 8.27
CA ASP A 401 23.67 8.91 9.03
C ASP A 401 22.66 8.43 10.07
N SER A 402 22.35 7.16 10.01
CA SER A 402 21.55 6.45 11.00
C SER A 402 21.99 4.98 11.05
N ASP A 403 22.10 4.42 12.26
CA ASP A 403 22.35 3.00 12.47
C ASP A 403 21.07 2.21 12.75
N LEU A 404 19.91 2.91 12.75
CA LEU A 404 18.62 2.23 12.78
C LEU A 404 18.43 1.42 11.50
N PRO A 405 17.82 0.22 11.57
CA PRO A 405 17.37 -0.47 10.36
C PRO A 405 16.29 0.37 9.66
N TYR A 406 16.50 0.59 8.34
CA TYR A 406 15.49 1.20 7.50
C TYR A 406 14.42 0.13 7.16
N GLU A 407 13.26 0.26 7.75
CA GLU A 407 12.15 -0.68 7.59
C GLU A 407 11.44 -0.46 6.24
N VAL A 408 11.92 -1.10 5.19
CA VAL A 408 11.38 -0.97 3.82
C VAL A 408 9.94 -1.49 3.74
N LEU A 409 9.71 -2.71 4.22
CA LEU A 409 8.40 -3.35 4.36
C LEU A 409 8.42 -4.21 5.62
N THR A 410 7.63 -3.85 6.61
CA THR A 410 7.70 -4.46 7.93
C THR A 410 6.37 -5.01 8.42
N ALA A 411 6.44 -6.13 9.15
CA ALA A 411 5.29 -6.68 9.87
C ALA A 411 5.11 -6.07 11.28
N ARG A 412 6.01 -5.19 11.75
CA ARG A 412 5.97 -4.58 13.09
C ARG A 412 4.71 -3.74 13.36
N VAL A 413 4.02 -3.33 12.31
CA VAL A 413 2.75 -2.61 12.40
C VAL A 413 1.55 -3.53 12.68
N ARG A 414 1.76 -4.84 12.75
CA ARG A 414 0.69 -5.81 13.02
C ARG A 414 0.56 -6.11 14.53
N PRO A 415 -0.66 -6.38 15.05
CA PRO A 415 -1.94 -6.29 14.32
C PRO A 415 -2.29 -4.85 13.99
N TRP A 416 -2.83 -4.62 12.78
CA TRP A 416 -3.35 -3.31 12.38
C TRP A 416 -4.74 -3.10 12.99
N ASN A 417 -5.01 -1.91 13.52
CA ASN A 417 -6.28 -1.60 14.17
C ASN A 417 -7.37 -1.35 13.12
N TYR A 418 -8.35 -2.25 13.07
CA TYR A 418 -9.56 -2.16 12.25
C TYR A 418 -10.81 -1.87 13.08
N ALA A 419 -10.70 -1.60 14.38
CA ALA A 419 -11.84 -1.40 15.27
C ALA A 419 -12.87 -0.35 14.78
N PRO A 420 -12.47 0.79 14.15
CA PRO A 420 -13.44 1.72 13.59
C PRO A 420 -14.33 1.13 12.48
N TYR A 421 -13.96 -0.04 11.95
CA TYR A 421 -14.67 -0.76 10.89
C TYR A 421 -15.21 -2.11 11.36
N GLU A 422 -15.45 -2.27 12.66
CA GLU A 422 -16.06 -3.49 13.20
C GLU A 422 -17.40 -3.78 12.53
N ASN A 423 -17.63 -5.06 12.15
CA ASN A 423 -18.82 -5.55 11.43
C ASN A 423 -19.05 -4.93 10.03
N ARG A 424 -18.02 -4.35 9.42
CA ARG A 424 -18.08 -3.85 8.04
C ARG A 424 -16.69 -3.93 7.39
N TYR A 425 -16.65 -3.94 6.08
CA TYR A 425 -15.39 -3.78 5.36
C TYR A 425 -14.86 -2.34 5.46
N VAL A 426 -13.54 -2.20 5.44
CA VAL A 426 -12.91 -0.88 5.31
C VAL A 426 -13.34 -0.27 3.97
N ASN A 427 -13.93 0.91 4.04
CA ASN A 427 -14.30 1.67 2.85
C ASN A 427 -14.08 3.17 3.12
N VAL A 428 -13.10 3.74 2.46
CA VAL A 428 -12.75 5.17 2.52
C VAL A 428 -13.18 5.93 1.26
N ALA A 429 -13.86 5.26 0.34
CA ALA A 429 -14.37 5.89 -0.87
C ALA A 429 -15.39 6.99 -0.55
N GLU A 430 -16.22 6.78 0.49
CA GLU A 430 -17.17 7.79 0.96
C GLU A 430 -16.47 9.03 1.53
N THR A 431 -15.34 8.87 2.21
CA THR A 431 -14.52 10.00 2.68
C THR A 431 -14.02 10.83 1.50
N LEU A 432 -13.52 10.16 0.46
CA LEU A 432 -13.08 10.83 -0.77
C LEU A 432 -14.24 11.54 -1.48
N ARG A 433 -15.40 10.88 -1.61
CA ARG A 433 -16.62 11.49 -2.21
C ARG A 433 -17.01 12.77 -1.48
N LYS A 434 -17.06 12.74 -0.14
CA LYS A 434 -17.36 13.92 0.69
C LYS A 434 -16.34 15.02 0.49
N ALA A 435 -15.05 14.69 0.49
CA ALA A 435 -13.98 15.66 0.26
C ALA A 435 -14.13 16.34 -1.11
N MET A 436 -14.41 15.58 -2.17
CA MET A 436 -14.66 16.12 -3.52
C MET A 436 -15.93 16.99 -3.59
N THR A 437 -16.98 16.62 -2.86
CA THR A 437 -18.23 17.38 -2.83
C THR A 437 -18.05 18.72 -2.11
N GLN A 438 -17.28 18.75 -1.00
CA GLN A 438 -17.00 19.98 -0.24
C GLN A 438 -15.90 20.83 -0.91
N ASN A 439 -15.02 20.19 -1.67
CA ASN A 439 -13.98 20.83 -2.47
C ASN A 439 -14.19 20.50 -3.96
N PRO A 440 -15.05 21.22 -4.67
CA PRO A 440 -15.34 20.94 -6.08
C PRO A 440 -14.17 21.24 -7.02
N PHE A 441 -13.03 21.67 -6.51
CA PHE A 441 -11.77 21.83 -7.25
C PHE A 441 -10.78 20.69 -7.03
N LEU A 442 -11.15 19.70 -6.23
CA LEU A 442 -10.33 18.52 -6.02
C LEU A 442 -10.44 17.57 -7.21
N HIS A 443 -9.29 17.24 -7.81
CA HIS A 443 -9.19 16.27 -8.90
C HIS A 443 -8.56 14.97 -8.40
N VAL A 444 -8.89 13.85 -9.03
CA VAL A 444 -8.35 12.53 -8.70
C VAL A 444 -7.88 11.83 -9.98
N PHE A 445 -6.67 11.31 -9.97
CA PHE A 445 -6.11 10.49 -11.04
C PHE A 445 -5.85 9.07 -10.52
N VAL A 446 -6.32 8.05 -11.26
CA VAL A 446 -6.20 6.63 -10.88
C VAL A 446 -5.37 5.88 -11.91
N ALA A 447 -4.18 5.44 -11.54
CA ALA A 447 -3.33 4.58 -12.35
C ALA A 447 -3.58 3.10 -12.02
N LYS A 448 -3.83 2.26 -13.04
CA LYS A 448 -4.28 0.88 -12.90
C LYS A 448 -3.44 -0.05 -13.78
N GLY A 449 -2.83 -1.08 -13.18
CA GLY A 449 -2.06 -2.10 -13.89
C GLY A 449 -2.91 -3.30 -14.30
N TYR A 450 -2.78 -3.77 -15.56
CA TYR A 450 -3.53 -4.95 -16.04
C TYR A 450 -3.14 -6.24 -15.34
N TYR A 451 -1.90 -6.34 -14.82
CA TYR A 451 -1.34 -7.58 -14.27
C TYR A 451 -1.17 -7.54 -12.74
N ASP A 452 -1.91 -6.64 -12.09
CA ASP A 452 -1.91 -6.43 -10.64
C ASP A 452 -2.99 -7.27 -9.96
N LEU A 453 -2.58 -8.29 -9.20
CA LEU A 453 -3.47 -9.13 -8.39
C LEU A 453 -3.61 -8.65 -6.93
N ALA A 454 -2.85 -7.64 -6.53
CA ALA A 454 -2.99 -7.04 -5.21
C ALA A 454 -4.17 -6.07 -5.14
N THR A 455 -4.32 -5.25 -6.21
CA THR A 455 -5.38 -4.26 -6.35
C THR A 455 -5.86 -4.25 -7.81
N PRO A 456 -6.71 -5.23 -8.20
CA PRO A 456 -7.05 -5.44 -9.60
C PRO A 456 -7.76 -4.23 -10.19
N PHE A 457 -7.42 -3.90 -11.43
CA PHE A 457 -7.90 -2.68 -12.09
C PHE A 457 -9.42 -2.57 -12.13
N PHE A 458 -10.12 -3.69 -12.29
CA PHE A 458 -11.58 -3.66 -12.40
C PHE A 458 -12.27 -3.47 -11.03
N ALA A 459 -11.63 -3.85 -9.93
CA ALA A 459 -12.10 -3.50 -8.57
C ALA A 459 -11.97 -1.99 -8.31
N ALA A 460 -10.90 -1.37 -8.82
CA ALA A 460 -10.78 0.08 -8.80
C ALA A 460 -11.89 0.74 -9.63
N ASP A 461 -12.11 0.29 -10.87
CA ASP A 461 -13.21 0.79 -11.72
C ASP A 461 -14.56 0.69 -11.00
N TYR A 462 -14.89 -0.49 -10.46
CA TYR A 462 -16.10 -0.70 -9.69
C TYR A 462 -16.24 0.30 -8.53
N THR A 463 -15.19 0.51 -7.76
CA THR A 463 -15.21 1.43 -6.62
C THR A 463 -15.49 2.87 -7.05
N PHE A 464 -14.85 3.34 -8.12
CA PHE A 464 -15.04 4.71 -8.62
C PHE A 464 -16.39 4.89 -9.33
N ASP A 465 -16.91 3.88 -10.01
CA ASP A 465 -18.24 3.90 -10.62
C ASP A 465 -19.37 3.91 -9.56
N HIS A 466 -19.10 3.37 -8.36
CA HIS A 466 -20.03 3.32 -7.22
C HIS A 466 -19.77 4.44 -6.19
N LEU A 467 -18.99 5.46 -6.53
CA LEU A 467 -18.71 6.56 -5.61
C LEU A 467 -19.97 7.39 -5.28
N GLY A 468 -20.97 7.38 -6.14
CA GLY A 468 -22.15 8.23 -5.98
C GLY A 468 -21.86 9.73 -6.08
N LEU A 469 -20.81 10.08 -6.82
CA LEU A 469 -20.39 11.47 -7.04
C LEU A 469 -21.39 12.20 -7.93
N ASP A 470 -21.66 13.47 -7.61
CA ASP A 470 -22.50 14.32 -8.45
C ASP A 470 -22.00 14.33 -9.91
N PRO A 471 -22.91 14.23 -10.90
CA PRO A 471 -22.53 14.20 -12.31
C PRO A 471 -21.61 15.36 -12.75
N THR A 472 -21.74 16.54 -12.16
CA THR A 472 -20.92 17.71 -12.47
C THR A 472 -19.46 17.55 -12.04
N LEU A 473 -19.19 16.69 -11.04
CA LEU A 473 -17.86 16.43 -10.51
C LEU A 473 -17.18 15.20 -11.13
N ARG A 474 -17.91 14.39 -11.94
CA ARG A 474 -17.34 13.18 -12.56
C ARG A 474 -16.17 13.45 -13.50
N SER A 475 -16.13 14.61 -14.15
CA SER A 475 -15.02 15.05 -14.99
C SER A 475 -13.73 15.29 -14.21
N HIS A 476 -13.79 15.38 -12.86
CA HIS A 476 -12.63 15.50 -11.98
C HIS A 476 -11.98 14.15 -11.65
N LEU A 477 -12.63 13.05 -12.07
CA LEU A 477 -12.05 11.72 -11.99
C LEU A 477 -11.39 11.37 -13.33
N ALA A 478 -10.08 11.20 -13.33
CA ALA A 478 -9.31 10.73 -14.48
C ALA A 478 -8.65 9.39 -14.15
N GLY A 479 -8.38 8.59 -15.16
CA GLY A 479 -7.68 7.31 -14.95
C GLY A 479 -7.04 6.79 -16.21
N ALA A 480 -6.03 5.93 -16.03
CA ALA A 480 -5.33 5.28 -17.13
C ALA A 480 -4.96 3.84 -16.77
N TYR A 481 -4.87 3.00 -17.81
CA TYR A 481 -4.43 1.61 -17.72
C TYR A 481 -3.02 1.47 -18.26
N TYR A 482 -2.27 0.54 -17.65
CA TYR A 482 -0.88 0.25 -17.99
C TYR A 482 -0.68 -1.25 -18.16
N GLU A 483 0.08 -1.64 -19.18
CA GLU A 483 0.47 -3.04 -19.41
C GLU A 483 1.60 -3.44 -18.45
N ALA A 484 1.31 -3.38 -17.15
CA ALA A 484 2.20 -3.60 -16.03
C ALA A 484 1.40 -4.11 -14.83
N GLY A 485 2.11 -4.46 -13.74
CA GLY A 485 1.51 -4.82 -12.45
C GLY A 485 1.32 -3.63 -11.53
N HIS A 486 1.40 -3.87 -10.22
CA HIS A 486 1.18 -2.94 -9.12
C HIS A 486 2.12 -1.73 -9.15
N MET A 487 3.42 -2.01 -9.28
CA MET A 487 4.47 -1.00 -9.45
C MET A 487 4.71 -0.80 -10.95
N MET A 488 3.77 -0.15 -11.64
CA MET A 488 3.83 -0.04 -13.11
C MET A 488 5.05 0.71 -13.63
N TYR A 489 5.71 1.46 -12.78
CA TYR A 489 6.94 2.20 -13.08
C TYR A 489 8.21 1.32 -13.15
N VAL A 490 8.16 0.04 -12.76
CA VAL A 490 9.27 -0.90 -13.01
C VAL A 490 9.34 -1.33 -14.49
N HIS A 491 8.31 -1.02 -15.28
CA HIS A 491 8.25 -1.26 -16.72
C HIS A 491 8.52 0.07 -17.47
N PRO A 492 9.65 0.22 -18.19
CA PRO A 492 10.06 1.51 -18.76
C PRO A 492 9.01 2.20 -19.64
N PRO A 493 8.28 1.51 -20.55
CA PRO A 493 7.22 2.15 -21.32
C PRO A 493 6.08 2.67 -20.45
N SER A 494 5.70 1.93 -19.42
CA SER A 494 4.66 2.34 -18.46
C SER A 494 5.14 3.50 -17.59
N LEU A 495 6.40 3.52 -17.18
CA LEU A 495 7.01 4.64 -16.44
C LEU A 495 6.91 5.94 -17.23
N ALA A 496 7.31 5.93 -18.49
CA ALA A 496 7.27 7.11 -19.36
C ALA A 496 5.83 7.64 -19.53
N LYS A 497 4.88 6.74 -19.81
CA LYS A 497 3.46 7.08 -19.89
C LYS A 497 2.92 7.63 -18.57
N LEU A 498 3.22 6.99 -17.45
CA LEU A 498 2.76 7.38 -16.12
C LEU A 498 3.29 8.77 -15.73
N LYS A 499 4.56 9.06 -16.02
CA LYS A 499 5.14 10.43 -15.86
C LYS A 499 4.34 11.45 -16.65
N SER A 500 4.06 11.18 -17.92
CA SER A 500 3.31 12.08 -18.79
C SER A 500 1.89 12.33 -18.25
N ASP A 501 1.18 11.26 -17.88
CA ASP A 501 -0.20 11.33 -17.42
C ASP A 501 -0.29 12.11 -16.09
N ILE A 502 0.59 11.83 -15.11
CA ILE A 502 0.62 12.56 -13.83
C ILE A 502 1.05 14.03 -14.04
N ALA A 503 2.02 14.28 -14.92
CA ALA A 503 2.45 15.64 -15.22
C ALA A 503 1.32 16.48 -15.82
N GLN A 504 0.56 15.91 -16.73
CA GLN A 504 -0.62 16.56 -17.31
C GLN A 504 -1.69 16.79 -16.24
N PHE A 505 -1.97 15.77 -15.42
CA PHE A 505 -2.93 15.86 -14.33
C PHE A 505 -2.60 16.97 -13.35
N ILE A 506 -1.35 17.07 -12.85
CA ILE A 506 -0.92 18.15 -11.95
C ILE A 506 -1.11 19.52 -12.60
N LYS A 507 -0.70 19.68 -13.86
CA LYS A 507 -0.83 20.96 -14.59
C LYS A 507 -2.29 21.38 -14.77
N SER A 508 -3.19 20.44 -15.08
CA SER A 508 -4.62 20.74 -15.27
C SER A 508 -5.37 20.97 -13.97
N SER A 509 -4.86 20.47 -12.83
CA SER A 509 -5.49 20.62 -11.51
C SER A 509 -5.04 21.88 -10.76
N VAL A 510 -4.11 22.65 -11.31
CA VAL A 510 -3.72 23.96 -10.78
C VAL A 510 -4.46 25.02 -11.57
N PRO A 511 -5.29 25.87 -10.93
CA PRO A 511 -5.93 26.98 -11.62
C PRO A 511 -4.89 27.87 -12.32
N ALA A 512 -5.17 28.25 -13.56
CA ALA A 512 -4.37 29.29 -14.21
C ALA A 512 -4.40 30.56 -13.33
N GLY A 513 -3.24 31.05 -12.92
CA GLY A 513 -3.17 32.29 -12.19
C GLY A 513 -3.88 33.40 -12.98
N PRO A 514 -4.36 34.48 -12.33
CA PRO A 514 -4.96 35.60 -13.04
C PRO A 514 -4.00 36.04 -14.15
N ALA A 515 -4.52 36.11 -15.37
CA ALA A 515 -3.76 36.68 -16.51
C ALA A 515 -3.21 38.02 -16.07
N LYS A 516 -1.87 38.15 -16.08
CA LYS A 516 -1.19 39.41 -15.77
C LYS A 516 -1.50 40.48 -16.81
#